data_e3144714c563bce213bc418c33a3afa5
#
_entry.id   e3144714c563bce213bc418c33a3afa5
#
_cell.length_a   1.000
_cell.length_b   1.000
_cell.length_c   1.000
_cell.angle_alpha   90.00
_cell.angle_beta   90.00
_cell.angle_gamma   90.00
#
_symmetry.space_group_name_H-M   'P 1'
#
loop_
_entity.id
_entity.type
_entity.pdbx_description
1 polymer ?
#
loop_
_entity_poly.entity_id
_entity_poly.type
_entity_poly.pdbx_seq_one_letter_code
_entity_poly.pdbx_strand_id
1 'polypeptide(L)'
;KGHLAPYASVDFNYKSSAETFAMSNIALQNSGLNRKAWRSLENHIRNWTHEKGRLVVVTGPIFNKLPKKVKHISVPSAFYKVIYAPKHKRFLGFVFPNTDISARQIWDYAMPVEAVEKQTGYTFYSSLSRRKQAHKTSTDPEWWKRRDIA
;
A
#
# COMPACT_ATOMS: atom_id res chain seq x y z
N LYS A 1 -2.91 -14.10 8.79
CA LYS A 1 -2.86 -13.94 7.32
C LYS A 1 -3.53 -12.65 6.94
N GLY A 2 -2.92 -11.89 6.05
CA GLY A 2 -3.46 -10.64 5.54
C GLY A 2 -3.49 -10.63 4.01
N HIS A 3 -4.50 -9.97 3.44
CA HIS A 3 -4.60 -9.77 2.00
C HIS A 3 -3.68 -8.62 1.55
N LEU A 4 -2.99 -8.79 0.43
CA LEU A 4 -2.21 -7.72 -0.22
C LEU A 4 -3.16 -6.81 -1.03
N ALA A 5 -3.94 -7.39 -1.96
CA ALA A 5 -5.08 -6.70 -2.56
C ALA A 5 -6.32 -7.00 -1.72
N PRO A 6 -7.03 -5.98 -1.21
CA PRO A 6 -8.14 -6.20 -0.28
C PRO A 6 -9.39 -6.76 -0.97
N TYR A 7 -10.07 -7.68 -0.32
CA TYR A 7 -11.33 -8.26 -0.81
C TYR A 7 -12.32 -7.18 -1.26
N ALA A 8 -12.58 -6.20 -0.40
CA ALA A 8 -13.55 -5.15 -0.69
C ALA A 8 -13.19 -4.23 -1.87
N SER A 9 -11.94 -4.24 -2.33
CA SER A 9 -11.51 -3.45 -3.49
C SER A 9 -11.63 -4.18 -4.82
N VAL A 10 -11.80 -5.52 -4.79
CA VAL A 10 -11.85 -6.37 -5.99
C VAL A 10 -13.11 -7.24 -6.03
N ASP A 11 -14.11 -6.90 -5.24
CA ASP A 11 -15.38 -7.63 -5.11
C ASP A 11 -16.37 -7.23 -6.21
N PHE A 12 -16.00 -7.41 -7.49
CA PHE A 12 -16.91 -7.12 -8.62
C PHE A 12 -17.68 -8.36 -9.08
N ASN A 13 -17.17 -9.56 -8.80
CA ASN A 13 -17.82 -10.82 -9.12
C ASN A 13 -17.22 -11.94 -8.27
N TYR A 14 -17.86 -13.11 -8.28
CA TYR A 14 -17.43 -14.25 -7.48
C TYR A 14 -15.97 -14.66 -7.75
N LYS A 15 -15.54 -14.66 -9.02
CA LYS A 15 -14.17 -15.06 -9.38
C LYS A 15 -13.14 -14.10 -8.82
N SER A 16 -13.31 -12.80 -9.03
CA SER A 16 -12.36 -11.79 -8.52
C SER A 16 -12.30 -11.77 -7.00
N SER A 17 -13.44 -11.94 -6.33
CA SER A 17 -13.49 -12.05 -4.87
C SER A 17 -12.77 -13.28 -4.36
N ALA A 18 -12.98 -14.44 -4.99
CA ALA A 18 -12.31 -15.69 -4.63
C ALA A 18 -10.79 -15.62 -4.85
N GLU A 19 -10.32 -14.94 -5.89
CA GLU A 19 -8.90 -14.77 -6.20
C GLU A 19 -8.15 -13.99 -5.11
N THR A 20 -8.83 -13.15 -4.30
CA THR A 20 -8.17 -12.47 -3.16
C THR A 20 -7.67 -13.44 -2.11
N PHE A 21 -8.19 -14.66 -2.05
CA PHE A 21 -7.76 -15.72 -1.13
C PHE A 21 -6.66 -16.61 -1.73
N ALA A 22 -6.18 -16.34 -2.96
CA ALA A 22 -5.05 -17.04 -3.52
C ALA A 22 -3.80 -16.84 -2.66
N MET A 23 -2.96 -17.88 -2.53
CA MET A 23 -1.74 -17.83 -1.69
C MET A 23 -0.78 -16.72 -2.11
N SER A 24 -0.75 -16.34 -3.39
CA SER A 24 0.04 -15.21 -3.90
C SER A 24 -0.46 -13.84 -3.40
N ASN A 25 -1.70 -13.76 -2.92
CA ASN A 25 -2.30 -12.54 -2.35
C ASN A 25 -2.36 -12.55 -0.83
N ILE A 26 -1.88 -13.60 -0.17
CA ILE A 26 -1.92 -13.76 1.29
C ILE A 26 -0.50 -13.74 1.84
N ALA A 27 -0.29 -12.98 2.89
CA ALA A 27 0.98 -12.92 3.62
C ALA A 27 0.77 -13.08 5.13
N LEU A 28 1.83 -13.45 5.85
CA LEU A 28 1.81 -13.52 7.30
C LEU A 28 1.96 -12.11 7.89
N GLN A 29 0.85 -11.52 8.25
CA GLN A 29 0.75 -10.17 8.75
C GLN A 29 0.28 -10.15 10.20
N ASN A 30 0.87 -9.25 11.01
CA ASN A 30 0.41 -9.01 12.39
C ASN A 30 -1.08 -8.67 12.40
N SER A 31 -1.85 -9.29 13.28
CA SER A 31 -3.31 -9.11 13.33
C SER A 31 -3.71 -7.67 13.68
N GLY A 32 -2.97 -7.00 14.55
CA GLY A 32 -3.20 -5.61 14.88
C GLY A 32 -2.96 -4.68 13.69
N LEU A 33 -1.86 -4.87 12.96
CA LEU A 33 -1.59 -4.14 11.72
C LEU A 33 -2.71 -4.37 10.70
N ASN A 34 -3.06 -5.63 10.45
CA ASN A 34 -4.08 -6.01 9.45
C ASN A 34 -5.45 -5.39 9.75
N ARG A 35 -5.87 -5.43 11.01
CA ARG A 35 -7.21 -4.97 11.43
C ARG A 35 -7.32 -3.46 11.64
N LYS A 36 -6.22 -2.78 11.89
CA LYS A 36 -6.18 -1.36 12.24
C LYS A 36 -5.54 -0.51 11.16
N ALA A 37 -4.23 -0.29 11.18
CA ALA A 37 -3.57 0.63 10.25
C ALA A 37 -3.70 0.21 8.78
N TRP A 38 -3.48 -1.05 8.47
CA TRP A 38 -3.57 -1.57 7.11
C TRP A 38 -4.98 -1.42 6.53
N ARG A 39 -5.98 -1.85 7.29
CA ARG A 39 -7.40 -1.71 6.92
C ARG A 39 -7.82 -0.24 6.78
N SER A 40 -7.34 0.62 7.68
CA SER A 40 -7.61 2.06 7.60
C SER A 40 -7.06 2.65 6.30
N LEU A 41 -5.82 2.32 5.92
CA LEU A 41 -5.24 2.77 4.66
C LEU A 41 -6.02 2.25 3.45
N GLU A 42 -6.43 0.99 3.45
CA GLU A 42 -7.27 0.43 2.39
C GLU A 42 -8.59 1.19 2.23
N ASN A 43 -9.22 1.57 3.35
CA ASN A 43 -10.43 2.39 3.33
C ASN A 43 -10.17 3.79 2.76
N HIS A 44 -9.07 4.43 3.15
CA HIS A 44 -8.67 5.72 2.57
C HIS A 44 -8.46 5.63 1.07
N ILE A 45 -7.77 4.59 0.59
CA ILE A 45 -7.52 4.38 -0.84
C ILE A 45 -8.84 4.26 -1.61
N ARG A 46 -9.81 3.49 -1.10
CA ARG A 46 -11.14 3.40 -1.74
C ARG A 46 -11.85 4.76 -1.79
N ASN A 47 -11.81 5.52 -0.72
CA ASN A 47 -12.39 6.87 -0.69
C ASN A 47 -11.68 7.80 -1.68
N TRP A 48 -10.36 7.76 -1.76
CA TRP A 48 -9.60 8.58 -2.70
C TRP A 48 -9.91 8.26 -4.16
N THR A 49 -10.25 7.01 -4.50
CA THR A 49 -10.68 6.68 -5.88
C THR A 49 -11.95 7.42 -6.27
N HIS A 50 -12.86 7.64 -5.33
CA HIS A 50 -14.09 8.42 -5.56
C HIS A 50 -13.81 9.93 -5.62
N GLU A 51 -12.89 10.42 -4.78
CA GLU A 51 -12.62 11.85 -4.64
C GLU A 51 -11.61 12.36 -5.68
N LYS A 52 -10.60 11.57 -6.02
CA LYS A 52 -9.41 11.99 -6.79
C LYS A 52 -9.27 11.29 -8.14
N GLY A 53 -10.20 10.41 -8.47
CA GLY A 53 -10.17 9.61 -9.70
C GLY A 53 -9.38 8.33 -9.55
N ARG A 54 -9.08 7.69 -10.67
CA ARG A 54 -8.37 6.40 -10.71
C ARG A 54 -7.03 6.49 -9.99
N LEU A 55 -6.73 5.47 -9.20
CA LEU A 55 -5.44 5.28 -8.55
C LEU A 55 -4.78 4.01 -9.07
N VAL A 56 -3.46 4.02 -9.13
CA VAL A 56 -2.64 2.83 -9.41
C VAL A 56 -1.89 2.48 -8.15
N VAL A 57 -2.21 1.32 -7.55
CA VAL A 57 -1.69 0.89 -6.25
C VAL A 57 -0.83 -0.35 -6.42
N VAL A 58 0.37 -0.33 -5.86
CA VAL A 58 1.24 -1.50 -5.77
C VAL A 58 1.46 -1.83 -4.30
N THR A 59 1.28 -3.09 -3.94
CA THR A 59 1.37 -3.58 -2.56
C THR A 59 2.29 -4.78 -2.50
N GLY A 60 3.12 -4.86 -1.48
CA GLY A 60 3.96 -6.02 -1.28
C GLY A 60 4.55 -6.13 0.12
N PRO A 61 5.11 -7.31 0.42
CA PRO A 61 5.86 -7.53 1.64
C PRO A 61 7.32 -7.09 1.47
N ILE A 62 7.97 -6.81 2.61
CA ILE A 62 9.41 -6.61 2.71
C ILE A 62 9.96 -7.69 3.64
N PHE A 63 11.00 -8.39 3.22
CA PHE A 63 11.65 -9.43 4.00
C PHE A 63 13.05 -8.99 4.43
N ASN A 64 13.44 -9.35 5.64
CA ASN A 64 14.84 -9.27 6.06
C ASN A 64 15.69 -10.32 5.32
N LYS A 65 17.01 -10.14 5.29
CA LYS A 65 17.95 -11.13 4.70
C LYS A 65 17.80 -12.51 5.32
N LEU A 66 17.57 -12.57 6.65
CA LEU A 66 17.28 -13.79 7.40
C LEU A 66 15.89 -13.67 8.02
N PRO A 67 14.83 -13.96 7.25
CA PRO A 67 13.47 -13.75 7.72
C PRO A 67 13.11 -14.75 8.81
N LYS A 68 12.33 -14.28 9.78
CA LYS A 68 11.65 -15.15 10.74
C LYS A 68 10.70 -16.08 10.00
N LYS A 69 10.60 -17.33 10.44
CA LYS A 69 9.73 -18.34 9.82
C LYS A 69 8.70 -18.88 10.78
N VAL A 70 7.52 -19.17 10.26
CA VAL A 70 6.47 -19.91 10.94
C VAL A 70 6.09 -21.08 10.04
N LYS A 71 6.30 -22.31 10.49
CA LYS A 71 6.04 -23.53 9.70
C LYS A 71 6.65 -23.46 8.28
N HIS A 72 7.93 -23.12 8.20
CA HIS A 72 8.70 -22.97 6.94
C HIS A 72 8.27 -21.78 6.04
N ILE A 73 7.28 -20.98 6.45
CA ILE A 73 6.85 -19.80 5.71
C ILE A 73 7.57 -18.58 6.29
N SER A 74 8.23 -17.82 5.43
CA SER A 74 8.90 -16.58 5.83
C SER A 74 7.88 -15.52 6.27
N VAL A 75 8.19 -14.84 7.37
CA VAL A 75 7.37 -13.74 7.91
C VAL A 75 7.95 -12.43 7.41
N PRO A 76 7.19 -11.58 6.69
CA PRO A 76 7.67 -10.27 6.30
C PRO A 76 8.02 -9.40 7.51
N SER A 77 9.07 -8.60 7.39
CA SER A 77 9.44 -7.61 8.41
C SER A 77 8.59 -6.34 8.32
N ALA A 78 8.09 -6.05 7.13
CA ALA A 78 7.27 -4.88 6.84
C ALA A 78 6.38 -5.12 5.62
N PHE A 79 5.45 -4.21 5.39
CA PHE A 79 4.60 -4.16 4.22
C PHE A 79 4.61 -2.76 3.62
N TYR A 80 4.60 -2.67 2.30
CA TYR A 80 4.51 -1.38 1.61
C TYR A 80 3.24 -1.27 0.78
N LYS A 81 2.79 -0.03 0.62
CA LYS A 81 1.87 0.40 -0.44
C LYS A 81 2.44 1.63 -1.10
N VAL A 82 2.43 1.65 -2.42
CA VAL A 82 2.73 2.85 -3.21
C VAL A 82 1.52 3.17 -4.07
N ILE A 83 1.18 4.45 -4.14
CA ILE A 83 -0.06 4.95 -4.73
C ILE A 83 0.30 6.05 -5.72
N TYR A 84 -0.26 5.97 -6.91
CA TYR A 84 -0.15 6.99 -7.94
C TYR A 84 -1.54 7.46 -8.37
N ALA A 85 -1.75 8.78 -8.33
CA ALA A 85 -2.95 9.45 -8.83
C ALA A 85 -2.65 10.09 -10.18
N PRO A 86 -2.93 9.42 -11.31
CA PRO A 86 -2.52 9.91 -12.65
C PRO A 86 -3.10 11.27 -13.02
N LYS A 87 -4.36 11.51 -12.68
CA LYS A 87 -5.05 12.78 -12.94
C LYS A 87 -4.36 13.99 -12.31
N HIS A 88 -3.75 13.80 -11.15
CA HIS A 88 -3.13 14.87 -10.37
C HIS A 88 -1.60 14.79 -10.37
N LYS A 89 -1.01 13.76 -10.99
CA LYS A 89 0.45 13.50 -11.02
C LYS A 89 1.05 13.46 -9.61
N ARG A 90 0.36 12.81 -8.66
CA ARG A 90 0.77 12.72 -7.26
C ARG A 90 1.06 11.29 -6.84
N PHE A 91 2.06 11.15 -6.01
CA PHE A 91 2.51 9.87 -5.46
C PHE A 91 2.45 9.90 -3.94
N LEU A 92 2.24 8.73 -3.36
CA LEU A 92 2.28 8.53 -1.91
C LEU A 92 2.78 7.13 -1.62
N GLY A 93 3.69 7.01 -0.66
CA GLY A 93 4.19 5.73 -0.19
C GLY A 93 3.91 5.51 1.28
N PHE A 94 3.80 4.24 1.66
CA PHE A 94 3.72 3.79 3.05
C PHE A 94 4.58 2.55 3.23
N VAL A 95 5.31 2.49 4.34
CA VAL A 95 5.95 1.27 4.82
C VAL A 95 5.56 1.09 6.28
N PHE A 96 4.86 0.02 6.58
CA PHE A 96 4.49 -0.35 7.94
C PHE A 96 5.34 -1.50 8.42
N PRO A 97 6.04 -1.39 9.56
CA PRO A 97 6.59 -2.57 10.23
C PRO A 97 5.50 -3.60 10.49
N ASN A 98 5.82 -4.89 10.44
CA ASN A 98 4.87 -5.96 10.69
C ASN A 98 4.61 -6.12 12.20
N THR A 99 4.02 -5.07 12.80
CA THR A 99 3.72 -4.94 14.22
C THR A 99 2.34 -4.34 14.41
N ASP A 100 1.85 -4.31 15.64
CA ASP A 100 0.58 -3.68 15.96
C ASP A 100 0.67 -2.15 15.82
N ILE A 101 -0.07 -1.58 14.85
CA ILE A 101 -0.09 -0.15 14.56
C ILE A 101 -1.55 0.29 14.51
N SER A 102 -1.88 1.36 15.23
CA SER A 102 -3.25 1.89 15.27
C SER A 102 -3.62 2.63 13.99
N ALA A 103 -4.91 2.72 13.70
CA ALA A 103 -5.43 3.43 12.54
C ALA A 103 -5.05 4.92 12.55
N ARG A 104 -4.86 5.52 13.73
CA ARG A 104 -4.48 6.92 13.87
C ARG A 104 -3.03 7.21 13.48
N GLN A 105 -2.19 6.17 13.44
CA GLN A 105 -0.74 6.30 13.19
C GLN A 105 -0.36 6.15 11.72
N ILE A 106 -1.30 5.97 10.80
CA ILE A 106 -0.95 5.67 9.40
C ILE A 106 -0.05 6.74 8.79
N TRP A 107 -0.30 8.00 9.08
CA TRP A 107 0.46 9.11 8.50
C TRP A 107 1.88 9.23 9.02
N ASP A 108 2.19 8.63 10.18
CA ASP A 108 3.55 8.54 10.70
C ASP A 108 4.44 7.67 9.80
N TYR A 109 3.84 6.82 8.98
CA TYR A 109 4.52 5.90 8.07
C TYR A 109 4.42 6.31 6.59
N ALA A 110 3.85 7.49 6.32
CA ALA A 110 3.80 8.06 4.98
C ALA A 110 5.19 8.54 4.56
N MET A 111 5.55 8.31 3.31
CA MET A 111 6.84 8.69 2.75
C MET A 111 6.76 8.88 1.24
N PRO A 112 7.75 9.55 0.62
CA PRO A 112 7.86 9.58 -0.83
C PRO A 112 8.01 8.18 -1.42
N VAL A 113 7.48 7.94 -2.60
CA VAL A 113 7.65 6.65 -3.29
C VAL A 113 9.13 6.30 -3.49
N GLU A 114 9.97 7.30 -3.74
CA GLU A 114 11.43 7.11 -3.83
C GLU A 114 12.01 6.46 -2.56
N ALA A 115 11.53 6.82 -1.39
CA ALA A 115 11.97 6.20 -0.13
C ALA A 115 11.56 4.73 -0.05
N VAL A 116 10.37 4.38 -0.53
CA VAL A 116 9.93 2.98 -0.63
C VAL A 116 10.80 2.21 -1.62
N GLU A 117 11.15 2.81 -2.75
CA GLU A 117 12.07 2.22 -3.74
C GLU A 117 13.42 1.88 -3.13
N LYS A 118 13.97 2.78 -2.31
CA LYS A 118 15.25 2.54 -1.60
C LYS A 118 15.16 1.37 -0.61
N GLN A 119 14.03 1.21 0.06
CA GLN A 119 13.85 0.12 1.02
C GLN A 119 13.61 -1.23 0.36
N THR A 120 12.96 -1.26 -0.80
CA THR A 120 12.56 -2.50 -1.49
C THR A 120 13.55 -2.94 -2.57
N GLY A 121 14.32 -2.01 -3.13
CA GLY A 121 15.14 -2.25 -4.32
C GLY A 121 14.32 -2.27 -5.62
N TYR A 122 13.00 -2.06 -5.57
CA TYR A 122 12.15 -1.99 -6.73
C TYR A 122 12.06 -0.56 -7.27
N THR A 123 11.77 -0.45 -8.58
CA THR A 123 11.38 0.80 -9.22
C THR A 123 9.91 0.70 -9.59
N PHE A 124 9.09 1.60 -9.03
CA PHE A 124 7.66 1.63 -9.28
C PHE A 124 7.33 2.62 -10.40
N TYR A 125 6.31 2.28 -11.21
CA TYR A 125 5.82 3.15 -12.28
C TYR A 125 6.91 3.53 -13.30
N SER A 126 7.79 2.59 -13.62
CA SER A 126 8.96 2.80 -14.49
C SER A 126 8.60 3.16 -15.93
N SER A 127 7.37 2.86 -16.38
CA SER A 127 6.86 3.24 -17.69
C SER A 127 6.51 4.73 -17.82
N LEU A 128 6.42 5.45 -16.71
CA LEU A 128 6.16 6.90 -16.74
C LEU A 128 7.40 7.68 -17.23
N SER A 129 7.15 8.84 -17.85
CA SER A 129 8.23 9.75 -18.26
C SER A 129 9.08 10.20 -17.07
N ARG A 130 10.34 10.59 -17.34
CA ARG A 130 11.24 11.14 -16.30
C ARG A 130 10.63 12.33 -15.56
N ARG A 131 9.92 13.20 -16.28
CA ARG A 131 9.24 14.36 -15.72
C ARG A 131 8.19 13.95 -14.69
N LYS A 132 7.37 12.92 -14.98
CA LYS A 132 6.37 12.39 -14.05
C LYS A 132 7.03 11.68 -12.87
N GLN A 133 8.09 10.89 -13.11
CA GLN A 133 8.82 10.19 -12.06
C GLN A 133 9.50 11.14 -11.06
N ALA A 134 9.86 12.36 -11.46
CA ALA A 134 10.44 13.35 -10.56
C ALA A 134 9.52 13.70 -9.38
N HIS A 135 8.21 13.52 -9.51
CA HIS A 135 7.26 13.75 -8.41
C HIS A 135 7.30 12.67 -7.32
N LYS A 136 8.00 11.54 -7.54
CA LYS A 136 8.19 10.50 -6.52
C LYS A 136 9.00 10.96 -5.31
N THR A 137 9.73 12.07 -5.42
CA THR A 137 10.58 12.61 -4.34
C THR A 137 9.80 13.39 -3.29
N SER A 138 8.55 13.70 -3.55
CA SER A 138 7.71 14.49 -2.65
C SER A 138 6.54 13.70 -2.10
N THR A 139 6.12 14.11 -0.91
CA THR A 139 4.89 13.65 -0.27
C THR A 139 4.13 14.89 0.14
N ASP A 140 2.85 14.93 -0.11
CA ASP A 140 1.97 16.01 0.34
C ASP A 140 0.77 15.40 1.07
N PRO A 141 0.95 15.03 2.36
CA PRO A 141 -0.11 14.41 3.13
C PRO A 141 -1.37 15.28 3.22
N GLU A 142 -1.21 16.58 3.29
CA GLU A 142 -2.35 17.50 3.37
C GLU A 142 -3.21 17.47 2.12
N TRP A 143 -2.60 17.35 0.93
CA TRP A 143 -3.35 17.18 -0.30
C TRP A 143 -4.15 15.86 -0.29
N TRP A 144 -3.55 14.77 0.17
CA TRP A 144 -4.22 13.47 0.25
C TRP A 144 -5.35 13.47 1.28
N LYS A 145 -5.19 14.18 2.40
CA LYS A 145 -6.19 14.29 3.46
C LYS A 145 -7.38 15.17 3.08
N ARG A 146 -7.19 16.15 2.18
CA ARG A 146 -8.29 17.01 1.75
C ARG A 146 -9.36 16.21 1.03
N ARG A 147 -10.59 16.46 1.43
CA ARG A 147 -11.74 16.05 0.62
C ARG A 147 -11.92 17.10 -0.47
N ASP A 148 -11.98 16.66 -1.73
CA ASP A 148 -12.39 17.54 -2.80
C ASP A 148 -13.87 17.80 -2.59
N ILE A 149 -14.22 19.02 -2.22
CA ILE A 149 -15.59 19.49 -2.19
C ILE A 149 -15.95 19.72 -3.65
N ALA A 150 -16.77 18.84 -4.17
CA ALA A 150 -17.30 18.98 -5.53
C ALA A 150 -18.14 20.26 -5.64
#